data_e1f93a8d76eba6e29556df91bd882585
#
_entry.id   e1f93a8d76eba6e29556df91bd882585
#
_cell.length_a   1.000
_cell.length_b   1.000
_cell.length_c   1.000
_cell.angle_alpha   90.00
_cell.angle_beta   90.00
_cell.angle_gamma   90.00
#
_symmetry.space_group_name_H-M   'P 1'
#
loop_
_entity.id
_entity.type
_entity.pdbx_description
1 polymer ?
#
loop_
_entity_poly.entity_id
_entity_poly.type
_entity_poly.pdbx_seq_one_letter_code
_entity_poly.pdbx_strand_id
1 'polypeptide(L)'
;MTINDKDKPLLEKLLSNPEIANAIDELAIDDLFSKMFGSNNTLNIELSTMMKLYEELLQLIVDDVGGQYFIDNIKSSSKKISLSDLSFDSPIVVRDDRFEFVFRFCEFNKGITFDCETINLSALDMSTVYGNLVLTDKCKLIYNRALNISDLSICNIYIPKSVKRIGKLSPNAYTKNVRIIYEGSKNQFSQIDSNNLLVFDPRVDKFNLIFENR
;
A
#
# COMPACT_ATOMS: atom_id res chain seq x y z
N MET A 1 -11.62 -0.82 12.91
CA MET A 1 -12.57 0.30 12.62
C MET A 1 -13.97 -0.18 13.01
N THR A 2 -14.76 0.58 13.74
CA THR A 2 -16.09 0.13 14.17
C THR A 2 -17.14 0.76 13.27
N ILE A 3 -17.90 -0.07 12.55
CA ILE A 3 -19.00 0.40 11.72
C ILE A 3 -19.93 1.27 12.56
N ASN A 4 -20.23 2.46 12.09
CA ASN A 4 -21.16 3.36 12.78
C ASN A 4 -22.55 2.70 12.77
N ASP A 5 -23.23 2.67 13.91
CA ASP A 5 -24.57 2.06 14.02
C ASP A 5 -25.61 2.61 13.03
N LYS A 6 -25.39 3.84 12.53
CA LYS A 6 -26.22 4.45 11.48
C LYS A 6 -26.01 3.81 10.09
N ASP A 7 -24.83 3.28 9.84
CA ASP A 7 -24.44 2.74 8.52
C ASP A 7 -24.72 1.23 8.43
N LYS A 8 -24.91 0.52 9.57
CA LYS A 8 -25.24 -0.91 9.62
C LYS A 8 -26.42 -1.32 8.73
N PRO A 9 -27.59 -0.62 8.77
CA PRO A 9 -28.73 -1.02 7.93
C PRO A 9 -28.43 -0.89 6.44
N LEU A 10 -27.59 0.09 6.04
CA LEU A 10 -27.16 0.26 4.66
C LEU A 10 -26.22 -0.84 4.22
N LEU A 11 -25.28 -1.23 5.07
CA LEU A 11 -24.36 -2.33 4.83
C LEU A 11 -25.12 -3.66 4.71
N GLU A 12 -26.04 -3.96 5.61
CA GLU A 12 -26.90 -5.15 5.54
C GLU A 12 -27.69 -5.20 4.22
N LYS A 13 -28.21 -4.04 3.78
CA LYS A 13 -28.90 -3.93 2.50
C LYS A 13 -27.99 -4.18 1.31
N LEU A 14 -26.74 -3.68 1.34
CA LEU A 14 -25.72 -3.96 0.31
C LEU A 14 -25.39 -5.45 0.27
N LEU A 15 -25.10 -6.07 1.41
CA LEU A 15 -24.76 -7.48 1.53
C LEU A 15 -25.92 -8.40 1.12
N SER A 16 -27.18 -7.96 1.25
CA SER A 16 -28.33 -8.72 0.76
C SER A 16 -28.52 -8.70 -0.74
N ASN A 17 -27.76 -7.87 -1.48
CA ASN A 17 -27.77 -7.87 -2.94
C ASN A 17 -26.91 -9.03 -3.46
N PRO A 18 -27.49 -10.01 -4.21
CA PRO A 18 -26.75 -11.19 -4.67
C PRO A 18 -25.56 -10.86 -5.58
N GLU A 19 -25.64 -9.78 -6.36
CA GLU A 19 -24.54 -9.38 -7.25
C GLU A 19 -23.34 -8.80 -6.46
N ILE A 20 -23.63 -8.08 -5.39
CA ILE A 20 -22.60 -7.56 -4.47
C ILE A 20 -21.98 -8.72 -3.69
N ALA A 21 -22.80 -9.61 -3.12
CA ALA A 21 -22.33 -10.78 -2.41
C ALA A 21 -21.41 -11.65 -3.30
N ASN A 22 -21.81 -11.91 -4.54
CA ASN A 22 -20.97 -12.66 -5.48
C ASN A 22 -19.65 -11.96 -5.80
N ALA A 23 -19.64 -10.62 -5.97
CA ALA A 23 -18.42 -9.87 -6.23
C ALA A 23 -17.46 -9.90 -5.01
N ILE A 24 -18.01 -9.94 -3.79
CA ILE A 24 -17.25 -10.12 -2.54
C ILE A 24 -16.62 -11.51 -2.49
N ASP A 25 -17.43 -12.55 -2.69
CA ASP A 25 -16.98 -13.96 -2.66
C ASP A 25 -15.89 -14.23 -3.68
N GLU A 26 -15.96 -13.56 -4.84
CA GLU A 26 -14.97 -13.68 -5.89
C GLU A 26 -13.76 -12.72 -5.73
N LEU A 27 -13.77 -11.83 -4.75
CA LEU A 27 -12.79 -10.74 -4.58
C LEU A 27 -12.65 -9.88 -5.85
N ALA A 28 -13.73 -9.69 -6.58
CA ALA A 28 -13.78 -8.94 -7.84
C ALA A 28 -14.04 -7.44 -7.55
N ILE A 29 -13.00 -6.70 -7.18
CA ILE A 29 -13.12 -5.31 -6.68
C ILE A 29 -13.69 -4.33 -7.70
N ASP A 30 -13.41 -4.51 -8.99
CA ASP A 30 -13.97 -3.64 -10.05
C ASP A 30 -15.49 -3.87 -10.16
N ASP A 31 -15.93 -5.13 -10.07
CA ASP A 31 -17.34 -5.47 -10.11
C ASP A 31 -18.05 -4.97 -8.85
N LEU A 32 -17.43 -5.15 -7.67
CA LEU A 32 -17.94 -4.62 -6.43
C LEU A 32 -18.12 -3.09 -6.52
N PHE A 33 -17.10 -2.37 -6.99
CA PHE A 33 -17.17 -0.94 -7.20
C PHE A 33 -18.28 -0.57 -8.18
N SER A 34 -18.35 -1.25 -9.33
CA SER A 34 -19.37 -0.99 -10.36
C SER A 34 -20.79 -1.25 -9.87
N LYS A 35 -21.00 -2.28 -9.05
CA LYS A 35 -22.31 -2.60 -8.48
C LYS A 35 -22.73 -1.59 -7.42
N MET A 36 -21.79 -1.09 -6.62
CA MET A 36 -22.06 -0.06 -5.61
C MET A 36 -22.30 1.33 -6.22
N PHE A 37 -21.53 1.73 -7.23
CA PHE A 37 -21.53 3.08 -7.79
C PHE A 37 -22.20 3.20 -9.16
N GLY A 38 -22.58 2.09 -9.78
CA GLY A 38 -23.19 2.07 -11.12
C GLY A 38 -24.57 2.74 -11.18
N SER A 39 -24.98 3.10 -12.40
CA SER A 39 -26.25 3.79 -12.68
C SER A 39 -27.52 3.04 -12.24
N ASN A 40 -27.42 1.74 -12.00
CA ASN A 40 -28.52 0.90 -11.51
C ASN A 40 -28.64 0.90 -9.99
N ASN A 41 -27.77 1.63 -9.28
CA ASN A 41 -27.85 1.72 -7.84
C ASN A 41 -29.06 2.58 -7.43
N THR A 42 -30.12 1.92 -6.97
CA THR A 42 -31.35 2.56 -6.48
C THR A 42 -31.22 3.14 -5.06
N LEU A 43 -30.05 3.02 -4.46
CA LEU A 43 -29.74 3.60 -3.16
C LEU A 43 -29.46 5.08 -3.40
N ASN A 44 -30.39 5.95 -3.05
CA ASN A 44 -30.22 7.40 -3.13
C ASN A 44 -29.31 7.87 -1.97
N ILE A 45 -28.01 7.52 -2.05
CA ILE A 45 -27.00 7.74 -1.00
C ILE A 45 -25.98 8.74 -1.55
N GLU A 46 -25.54 9.66 -0.70
CA GLU A 46 -24.46 10.59 -1.05
C GLU A 46 -23.16 9.82 -1.38
N LEU A 47 -22.45 10.31 -2.39
CA LEU A 47 -21.20 9.70 -2.87
C LEU A 47 -20.18 9.48 -1.74
N SER A 48 -20.04 10.44 -0.84
CA SER A 48 -19.13 10.36 0.32
C SER A 48 -19.48 9.20 1.26
N THR A 49 -20.77 8.99 1.51
CA THR A 49 -21.25 7.86 2.33
C THR A 49 -21.03 6.53 1.61
N MET A 50 -21.24 6.49 0.29
CA MET A 50 -21.02 5.28 -0.49
C MET A 50 -19.54 4.90 -0.54
N MET A 51 -18.64 5.87 -0.70
CA MET A 51 -17.19 5.62 -0.66
C MET A 51 -16.77 5.02 0.68
N LYS A 52 -17.27 5.59 1.78
CA LYS A 52 -16.99 5.08 3.12
C LYS A 52 -17.50 3.64 3.31
N LEU A 53 -18.71 3.33 2.85
CA LEU A 53 -19.26 1.97 2.90
C LEU A 53 -18.43 0.98 2.07
N TYR A 54 -17.91 1.41 0.93
CA TYR A 54 -17.02 0.59 0.11
C TYR A 54 -15.70 0.27 0.84
N GLU A 55 -15.08 1.27 1.48
CA GLU A 55 -13.86 1.10 2.29
C GLU A 55 -14.12 0.20 3.50
N GLU A 56 -15.24 0.39 4.21
CA GLU A 56 -15.65 -0.48 5.33
C GLU A 56 -15.89 -1.92 4.87
N LEU A 57 -16.50 -2.10 3.71
CA LEU A 57 -16.74 -3.42 3.13
C LEU A 57 -15.44 -4.11 2.74
N LEU A 58 -14.51 -3.40 2.11
CA LEU A 58 -13.18 -3.94 1.82
C LEU A 58 -12.43 -4.34 3.10
N GLN A 59 -12.53 -3.53 4.17
CA GLN A 59 -11.91 -3.87 5.45
C GLN A 59 -12.53 -5.15 6.05
N LEU A 60 -13.85 -5.31 6.00
CA LEU A 60 -14.51 -6.54 6.47
C LEU A 60 -14.03 -7.77 5.68
N ILE A 61 -13.85 -7.64 4.37
CA ILE A 61 -13.31 -8.73 3.54
C ILE A 61 -11.87 -9.04 3.99
N VAL A 62 -11.03 -8.03 4.16
CA VAL A 62 -9.65 -8.19 4.62
C VAL A 62 -9.58 -8.88 5.99
N ASP A 63 -10.48 -8.51 6.91
CA ASP A 63 -10.55 -9.09 8.25
C ASP A 63 -11.02 -10.55 8.22
N ASP A 64 -11.95 -10.89 7.32
CA ASP A 64 -12.51 -12.23 7.19
C ASP A 64 -11.53 -13.22 6.53
N VAL A 65 -11.00 -12.85 5.37
CA VAL A 65 -10.13 -13.76 4.61
C VAL A 65 -8.65 -13.66 4.96
N GLY A 66 -8.26 -12.60 5.66
CA GLY A 66 -6.87 -12.25 5.96
C GLY A 66 -6.19 -11.44 4.87
N GLY A 67 -5.42 -10.44 5.29
CA GLY A 67 -4.82 -9.44 4.39
C GLY A 67 -3.97 -10.03 3.27
N GLN A 68 -3.12 -11.03 3.57
CA GLN A 68 -2.28 -11.65 2.53
C GLN A 68 -3.12 -12.44 1.53
N TYR A 69 -4.13 -13.19 1.99
CA TYR A 69 -5.02 -13.91 1.08
C TYR A 69 -5.78 -12.96 0.15
N PHE A 70 -6.27 -11.83 0.70
CA PHE A 70 -6.93 -10.78 -0.08
C PHE A 70 -6.00 -10.25 -1.19
N ILE A 71 -4.77 -9.86 -0.85
CA ILE A 71 -3.79 -9.33 -1.83
C ILE A 71 -3.46 -10.38 -2.91
N ASP A 72 -3.30 -11.63 -2.53
CA ASP A 72 -2.93 -12.70 -3.47
C ASP A 72 -4.09 -13.12 -4.40
N ASN A 73 -5.34 -12.94 -3.99
CA ASN A 73 -6.53 -13.46 -4.72
C ASN A 73 -7.44 -12.39 -5.30
N ILE A 74 -7.18 -11.10 -5.01
CA ILE A 74 -7.97 -9.99 -5.55
C ILE A 74 -8.03 -10.07 -7.08
N LYS A 75 -9.20 -9.82 -7.65
CA LYS A 75 -9.45 -9.80 -9.10
C LYS A 75 -9.75 -8.39 -9.54
N SER A 76 -9.13 -7.97 -10.63
CA SER A 76 -9.39 -6.70 -11.29
C SER A 76 -9.10 -6.80 -12.78
N SER A 77 -9.86 -6.10 -13.59
CA SER A 77 -9.58 -5.88 -15.01
C SER A 77 -8.47 -4.83 -15.20
N SER A 78 -8.25 -3.98 -14.21
CA SER A 78 -7.20 -2.98 -14.21
C SER A 78 -5.87 -3.58 -13.77
N LYS A 79 -4.79 -3.22 -14.46
CA LYS A 79 -3.45 -3.56 -13.99
C LYS A 79 -3.07 -2.81 -12.72
N LYS A 80 -3.62 -1.61 -12.50
CA LYS A 80 -3.38 -0.80 -11.33
C LYS A 80 -4.55 -0.88 -10.36
N ILE A 81 -4.26 -1.27 -9.13
CA ILE A 81 -5.22 -1.37 -8.04
C ILE A 81 -4.89 -0.32 -6.98
N SER A 82 -5.86 0.53 -6.66
CA SER A 82 -5.76 1.48 -5.55
C SER A 82 -6.63 1.01 -4.38
N LEU A 83 -5.98 0.79 -3.25
CA LEU A 83 -6.62 0.43 -1.98
C LEU A 83 -6.44 1.58 -1.01
N SER A 84 -7.52 2.00 -0.35
CA SER A 84 -7.49 3.12 0.58
C SER A 84 -8.03 2.74 1.95
N ASP A 85 -7.44 3.33 3.00
CA ASP A 85 -7.93 3.30 4.37
C ASP A 85 -8.07 1.89 4.97
N LEU A 86 -7.28 0.91 4.46
CA LEU A 86 -7.27 -0.46 4.97
C LEU A 86 -6.19 -0.66 6.03
N SER A 87 -6.50 -1.48 7.04
CA SER A 87 -5.57 -1.93 8.06
C SER A 87 -5.23 -3.41 7.88
N PHE A 88 -3.93 -3.72 7.90
CA PHE A 88 -3.40 -5.08 7.75
C PHE A 88 -2.68 -5.51 9.03
N ASP A 89 -3.28 -6.43 9.77
CA ASP A 89 -2.77 -6.92 11.05
C ASP A 89 -1.77 -8.09 10.93
N SER A 90 -1.54 -8.55 9.71
CA SER A 90 -0.54 -9.56 9.38
C SER A 90 0.53 -8.98 8.45
N PRO A 91 1.75 -9.58 8.37
CA PRO A 91 2.73 -9.18 7.38
C PRO A 91 2.20 -9.35 5.96
N ILE A 92 2.40 -8.33 5.12
CA ILE A 92 1.95 -8.34 3.72
C ILE A 92 3.14 -8.47 2.78
N VAL A 93 3.03 -9.35 1.80
CA VAL A 93 3.99 -9.49 0.70
C VAL A 93 3.31 -9.15 -0.61
N VAL A 94 3.75 -8.08 -1.24
CA VAL A 94 3.24 -7.64 -2.56
C VAL A 94 4.15 -8.22 -3.64
N ARG A 95 3.54 -8.97 -4.57
CA ARG A 95 4.20 -9.49 -5.77
C ARG A 95 3.61 -8.80 -6.99
N ASP A 96 4.45 -8.35 -7.92
CA ASP A 96 4.01 -7.57 -9.09
C ASP A 96 3.64 -8.41 -10.32
N ASP A 97 3.49 -9.70 -10.14
CA ASP A 97 3.24 -10.62 -11.24
C ASP A 97 1.92 -10.34 -11.99
N ARG A 98 1.00 -9.64 -11.34
CA ARG A 98 -0.33 -9.33 -11.87
C ARG A 98 -0.69 -7.85 -11.83
N PHE A 99 -0.47 -7.19 -10.69
CA PHE A 99 -0.99 -5.84 -10.43
C PHE A 99 0.05 -4.88 -9.87
N GLU A 100 -0.14 -3.60 -10.20
CA GLU A 100 0.54 -2.47 -9.59
C GLU A 100 -0.32 -1.94 -8.44
N PHE A 101 0.03 -2.28 -7.20
CA PHE A 101 -0.70 -1.81 -6.03
C PHE A 101 -0.32 -0.37 -5.66
N VAL A 102 -1.33 0.42 -5.31
CA VAL A 102 -1.20 1.71 -4.63
C VAL A 102 -2.01 1.64 -3.35
N PHE A 103 -1.32 1.71 -2.23
CA PHE A 103 -1.92 1.77 -0.91
C PHE A 103 -1.95 3.24 -0.46
N ARG A 104 -3.15 3.74 -0.20
CA ARG A 104 -3.34 5.13 0.23
C ARG A 104 -3.95 5.14 1.62
N PHE A 105 -3.30 5.84 2.55
CA PHE A 105 -3.72 5.93 3.95
C PHE A 105 -3.94 4.57 4.63
N CYS A 106 -3.32 3.50 4.10
CA CYS A 106 -3.40 2.17 4.70
C CYS A 106 -2.48 2.05 5.91
N GLU A 107 -2.76 1.10 6.79
CA GLU A 107 -1.94 0.77 7.95
C GLU A 107 -1.38 -0.65 7.84
N PHE A 108 -0.06 -0.80 7.94
CA PHE A 108 0.63 -2.09 7.93
C PHE A 108 1.20 -2.36 9.32
N ASN A 109 0.43 -3.02 10.18
CA ASN A 109 0.74 -3.22 11.59
C ASN A 109 1.88 -4.22 11.85
N LYS A 110 2.24 -5.04 10.87
CA LYS A 110 3.32 -6.04 10.93
C LYS A 110 4.32 -5.92 9.77
N GLY A 111 4.35 -4.73 9.14
CA GLY A 111 5.24 -4.45 8.02
C GLY A 111 4.72 -4.93 6.67
N ILE A 112 5.48 -4.55 5.63
CA ILE A 112 5.17 -4.87 4.23
C ILE A 112 6.47 -5.23 3.49
N THR A 113 6.38 -6.21 2.63
CA THR A 113 7.47 -6.62 1.73
C THR A 113 7.05 -6.45 0.27
N PHE A 114 7.87 -5.79 -0.53
CA PHE A 114 7.73 -5.76 -1.97
C PHE A 114 8.69 -6.76 -2.61
N ASP A 115 8.14 -7.85 -3.12
CA ASP A 115 8.85 -8.91 -3.85
C ASP A 115 8.66 -8.72 -5.36
N CYS A 116 9.06 -7.56 -5.87
CA CYS A 116 8.82 -7.12 -7.22
C CYS A 116 10.02 -6.36 -7.80
N GLU A 117 10.12 -6.31 -9.13
CA GLU A 117 11.24 -5.64 -9.82
C GLU A 117 11.14 -4.12 -9.69
N THR A 118 9.93 -3.61 -9.64
CA THR A 118 9.66 -2.16 -9.65
C THR A 118 8.68 -1.76 -8.56
N ILE A 119 9.02 -0.76 -7.78
CA ILE A 119 8.10 -0.10 -6.87
C ILE A 119 7.55 1.14 -7.57
N ASN A 120 6.26 1.10 -7.87
CA ASN A 120 5.59 2.11 -8.68
C ASN A 120 5.37 3.45 -7.97
N LEU A 121 5.03 4.48 -8.74
CA LEU A 121 4.71 5.80 -8.24
C LEU A 121 3.61 5.73 -7.18
N SER A 122 3.87 6.31 -6.01
CA SER A 122 2.93 6.39 -4.89
C SER A 122 2.45 5.03 -4.37
N ALA A 123 3.28 3.98 -4.45
CA ALA A 123 2.91 2.63 -3.97
C ALA A 123 2.47 2.63 -2.50
N LEU A 124 3.02 3.52 -1.66
CA LEU A 124 2.64 3.73 -0.26
C LEU A 124 2.25 5.21 -0.01
N ASP A 125 1.15 5.66 -0.63
CA ASP A 125 0.75 7.06 -0.55
C ASP A 125 0.13 7.39 0.83
N MET A 126 0.91 8.08 1.67
CA MET A 126 0.56 8.47 3.05
C MET A 126 0.17 7.29 3.96
N SER A 127 0.59 6.08 3.60
CA SER A 127 0.34 4.89 4.41
C SER A 127 1.29 4.82 5.61
N THR A 128 0.80 4.25 6.71
CA THR A 128 1.58 4.06 7.94
C THR A 128 2.16 2.64 7.97
N VAL A 129 3.46 2.53 8.27
CA VAL A 129 4.14 1.23 8.37
C VAL A 129 4.75 1.09 9.75
N TYR A 130 4.37 0.01 10.44
CA TYR A 130 4.98 -0.40 11.70
C TYR A 130 5.82 -1.66 11.48
N GLY A 131 7.09 -1.63 11.92
CA GLY A 131 8.02 -2.77 11.81
C GLY A 131 8.96 -2.66 10.61
N ASN A 132 8.87 -3.56 9.63
CA ASN A 132 9.80 -3.59 8.50
C ASN A 132 9.09 -3.32 7.16
N LEU A 133 9.68 -2.42 6.38
CA LEU A 133 9.39 -2.26 4.97
C LEU A 133 10.58 -2.87 4.20
N VAL A 134 10.35 -4.00 3.54
CA VAL A 134 11.42 -4.76 2.90
C VAL A 134 11.26 -4.73 1.39
N LEU A 135 12.31 -4.37 0.69
CA LEU A 135 12.43 -4.57 -0.75
C LEU A 135 13.33 -5.78 -0.97
N THR A 136 12.86 -6.78 -1.71
CA THR A 136 13.67 -8.00 -1.96
C THR A 136 14.74 -7.74 -3.04
N ASP A 137 15.67 -8.67 -3.21
CA ASP A 137 16.72 -8.63 -4.24
C ASP A 137 16.18 -8.57 -5.69
N LYS A 138 14.90 -8.82 -5.90
CA LYS A 138 14.23 -8.59 -7.18
C LYS A 138 14.16 -7.10 -7.52
N CYS A 139 14.05 -6.22 -6.52
CA CYS A 139 13.86 -4.80 -6.72
C CYS A 139 15.05 -4.16 -7.42
N LYS A 140 14.79 -3.48 -8.55
CA LYS A 140 15.77 -2.75 -9.35
C LYS A 140 15.46 -1.25 -9.40
N LEU A 141 14.19 -0.91 -9.29
CA LEU A 141 13.69 0.43 -9.55
C LEU A 141 12.67 0.87 -8.52
N ILE A 142 12.92 2.01 -7.90
CA ILE A 142 11.98 2.69 -7.00
C ILE A 142 11.60 4.02 -7.66
N TYR A 143 10.32 4.18 -8.01
CA TYR A 143 9.82 5.41 -8.62
C TYR A 143 9.71 6.56 -7.61
N ASN A 144 9.51 7.77 -8.14
CA ASN A 144 9.29 8.96 -7.33
C ASN A 144 8.10 8.76 -6.40
N ARG A 145 8.26 9.15 -5.13
CA ARG A 145 7.20 9.05 -4.10
C ARG A 145 6.64 7.63 -3.90
N ALA A 146 7.33 6.60 -4.42
CA ALA A 146 6.89 5.22 -4.21
C ALA A 146 6.77 4.88 -2.72
N LEU A 147 7.68 5.38 -1.90
CA LEU A 147 7.70 5.23 -0.45
C LEU A 147 7.26 6.54 0.24
N ASN A 148 6.11 7.07 -0.17
CA ASN A 148 5.51 8.26 0.46
C ASN A 148 4.75 7.87 1.74
N ILE A 149 5.47 7.30 2.71
CA ILE A 149 4.90 6.86 3.98
C ILE A 149 4.48 8.04 4.87
N SER A 150 3.54 7.78 5.78
CA SER A 150 3.09 8.71 6.80
C SER A 150 4.21 9.03 7.80
N ASP A 151 4.18 10.22 8.40
CA ASP A 151 5.07 10.63 9.49
C ASP A 151 4.82 9.87 10.80
N LEU A 152 3.68 9.17 10.90
CA LEU A 152 3.37 8.27 12.01
C LEU A 152 4.10 6.92 11.91
N SER A 153 4.75 6.62 10.78
CA SER A 153 5.44 5.35 10.58
C SER A 153 6.61 5.15 11.54
N ILE A 154 6.74 3.93 12.05
CA ILE A 154 7.85 3.48 12.90
C ILE A 154 8.42 2.23 12.25
N CYS A 155 9.38 2.38 11.34
CA CYS A 155 9.84 1.26 10.54
C CYS A 155 11.32 1.30 10.17
N ASN A 156 11.85 0.13 9.80
CA ASN A 156 13.10 0.00 9.08
C ASN A 156 12.80 -0.24 7.60
N ILE A 157 13.37 0.57 6.72
CA ILE A 157 13.26 0.41 5.26
C ILE A 157 14.53 -0.30 4.78
N TYR A 158 14.41 -1.53 4.33
CA TYR A 158 15.51 -2.32 3.79
C TYR A 158 15.56 -2.17 2.27
N ILE A 159 16.66 -1.61 1.78
CA ILE A 159 16.92 -1.39 0.34
C ILE A 159 18.06 -2.33 -0.07
N PRO A 160 17.83 -3.31 -0.95
CA PRO A 160 18.84 -4.27 -1.38
C PRO A 160 19.85 -3.63 -2.34
N LYS A 161 21.06 -4.19 -2.41
CA LYS A 161 22.12 -3.79 -3.35
C LYS A 161 21.76 -3.98 -4.83
N SER A 162 20.68 -4.72 -5.09
CA SER A 162 20.16 -4.93 -6.45
C SER A 162 19.52 -3.67 -7.05
N VAL A 163 19.11 -2.70 -6.22
CA VAL A 163 18.48 -1.45 -6.68
C VAL A 163 19.45 -0.61 -7.47
N LYS A 164 19.04 -0.24 -8.69
CA LYS A 164 19.83 0.55 -9.64
C LYS A 164 19.37 1.99 -9.74
N ARG A 165 18.12 2.25 -9.40
CA ARG A 165 17.53 3.58 -9.45
C ARG A 165 16.57 3.81 -8.30
N ILE A 166 16.73 4.97 -7.66
CA ILE A 166 15.81 5.42 -6.59
C ILE A 166 15.30 6.80 -6.98
N GLY A 167 13.99 6.93 -7.10
CA GLY A 167 13.32 8.20 -7.23
C GLY A 167 13.29 8.99 -5.92
N LYS A 168 12.77 10.21 -5.97
CA LYS A 168 12.63 11.07 -4.79
C LYS A 168 11.78 10.38 -3.73
N LEU A 169 12.35 10.13 -2.56
CA LEU A 169 11.61 9.67 -1.40
C LEU A 169 10.82 10.85 -0.78
N SER A 170 9.75 10.53 -0.06
CA SER A 170 8.99 11.54 0.66
C SER A 170 9.81 12.11 1.82
N PRO A 171 9.63 13.40 2.17
CA PRO A 171 10.19 13.96 3.40
C PRO A 171 9.81 13.18 4.67
N ASN A 172 8.64 12.55 4.68
CA ASN A 172 8.17 11.75 5.82
C ASN A 172 8.95 10.45 6.00
N ALA A 173 9.58 9.91 4.95
CA ALA A 173 10.49 8.77 5.07
C ALA A 173 11.76 9.08 5.89
N TYR A 174 11.96 10.34 6.28
CA TYR A 174 13.12 10.83 7.00
C TYR A 174 12.81 11.29 8.43
N THR A 175 11.74 10.78 9.01
CA THR A 175 11.43 11.03 10.43
C THR A 175 12.41 10.29 11.32
N LYS A 176 12.56 10.75 12.56
CA LYS A 176 13.43 10.09 13.55
C LYS A 176 13.07 8.65 13.87
N ASN A 177 11.85 8.22 13.49
CA ASN A 177 11.31 6.89 13.76
C ASN A 177 11.49 5.93 12.57
N VAL A 178 12.03 6.42 11.45
CA VAL A 178 12.30 5.63 10.25
C VAL A 178 13.80 5.47 10.06
N ARG A 179 14.27 4.24 9.84
CA ARG A 179 15.65 3.94 9.50
C ARG A 179 15.71 3.41 8.08
N ILE A 180 16.63 3.91 7.28
CA ILE A 180 16.90 3.38 5.94
C ILE A 180 18.17 2.54 6.02
N ILE A 181 18.04 1.26 5.68
CA ILE A 181 19.12 0.28 5.72
C ILE A 181 19.42 -0.13 4.29
N TYR A 182 20.59 0.21 3.79
CA TYR A 182 21.05 -0.21 2.48
C TYR A 182 21.98 -1.42 2.62
N GLU A 183 21.67 -2.50 1.92
CA GLU A 183 22.45 -3.75 1.91
C GLU A 183 23.68 -3.66 1.02
N GLY A 184 24.55 -2.74 1.29
CA GLY A 184 25.78 -2.53 0.52
C GLY A 184 26.63 -1.41 1.11
N SER A 185 27.76 -1.13 0.46
CA SER A 185 28.67 -0.06 0.87
C SER A 185 28.15 1.33 0.48
N LYS A 186 28.66 2.37 1.16
CA LYS A 186 28.41 3.77 0.79
C LYS A 186 28.80 4.05 -0.67
N ASN A 187 29.91 3.45 -1.15
CA ASN A 187 30.35 3.62 -2.53
C ASN A 187 29.35 3.01 -3.53
N GLN A 188 28.80 1.85 -3.25
CA GLN A 188 27.76 1.25 -4.09
C GLN A 188 26.50 2.10 -4.10
N PHE A 189 26.08 2.58 -2.93
CA PHE A 189 24.93 3.48 -2.84
C PHE A 189 25.10 4.77 -3.65
N SER A 190 26.31 5.36 -3.65
CA SER A 190 26.61 6.57 -4.42
C SER A 190 26.59 6.36 -5.95
N GLN A 191 26.63 5.12 -6.40
CA GLN A 191 26.53 4.74 -7.82
C GLN A 191 25.11 4.47 -8.30
N ILE A 192 24.14 4.42 -7.38
CA ILE A 192 22.74 4.28 -7.75
C ILE A 192 22.35 5.50 -8.60
N ASP A 193 21.76 5.23 -9.77
CA ASP A 193 21.27 6.29 -10.65
C ASP A 193 20.19 7.10 -9.93
N SER A 194 20.57 8.27 -9.53
CA SER A 194 19.71 9.24 -8.85
C SER A 194 19.23 10.33 -9.79
N ASN A 195 19.39 10.19 -11.11
CA ASN A 195 19.08 11.17 -12.15
C ASN A 195 18.34 12.43 -11.63
N ASN A 196 19.04 13.27 -10.87
CA ASN A 196 18.59 14.53 -10.25
C ASN A 196 17.49 14.41 -9.17
N LEU A 197 17.15 13.21 -8.66
CA LEU A 197 15.99 13.00 -7.82
C LEU A 197 16.28 12.41 -6.44
N LEU A 198 17.48 11.88 -6.19
CA LEU A 198 18.02 11.81 -4.84
C LEU A 198 18.55 13.20 -4.48
N VAL A 199 17.69 14.14 -4.33
CA VAL A 199 18.00 15.18 -3.39
C VAL A 199 17.94 14.46 -2.04
N PHE A 200 19.09 13.92 -1.60
CA PHE A 200 19.33 13.83 -0.19
C PHE A 200 19.11 15.26 0.32
N ASP A 201 17.94 15.52 0.82
CA ASP A 201 17.73 16.68 1.66
C ASP A 201 18.91 16.65 2.63
N PRO A 202 19.75 17.71 2.73
CA PRO A 202 20.87 17.74 3.70
C PRO A 202 20.41 17.44 5.12
N ARG A 203 19.11 17.42 5.37
CA ARG A 203 18.50 16.86 6.57
C ARG A 203 18.63 15.34 6.65
N VAL A 204 18.81 14.62 5.54
CA VAL A 204 18.94 13.14 5.49
C VAL A 204 20.26 12.65 6.07
N ASP A 205 21.34 13.41 5.95
CA ASP A 205 22.61 13.07 6.62
C ASP A 205 22.52 13.01 8.16
N LYS A 206 21.40 13.48 8.71
CA LYS A 206 21.09 13.36 10.14
C LYS A 206 20.20 12.17 10.48
N PHE A 207 19.61 11.49 9.49
CA PHE A 207 18.60 10.48 9.72
C PHE A 207 19.05 9.10 9.22
N ASN A 208 19.73 8.34 10.08
CA ASN A 208 19.68 6.89 10.16
C ASN A 208 19.84 6.10 8.84
N LEU A 209 20.63 6.60 7.86
CA LEU A 209 21.05 5.78 6.73
C LEU A 209 22.20 4.87 7.20
N ILE A 210 21.94 3.59 7.25
CA ILE A 210 22.84 2.54 7.70
C ILE A 210 23.30 1.77 6.46
N PHE A 211 24.58 1.46 6.39
CA PHE A 211 25.18 0.61 5.36
C PHE A 211 25.52 -0.74 5.96
N GLU A 212 24.88 -1.80 5.49
CA GLU A 212 25.20 -3.17 5.90
C GLU A 212 25.99 -3.85 4.80
N ASN A 213 27.29 -4.02 5.01
CA ASN A 213 28.13 -4.83 4.13
C ASN A 213 27.87 -6.31 4.43
N ARG A 214 26.85 -6.89 3.80
CA ARG A 214 26.60 -8.35 3.81
C ARG A 214 27.16 -9.00 2.56
#